data_8104a87c3b6f8ee197465558878e42af
#
_entry.id   8104a87c3b6f8ee197465558878e42af
#
_cell.length_a   1.000
_cell.length_b   1.000
_cell.length_c   1.000
_cell.angle_alpha   90.00
_cell.angle_beta   90.00
_cell.angle_gamma   90.00
#
_symmetry.space_group_name_H-M   'P 1'
#
loop_
_entity.id
_entity.type
_entity.pdbx_description
1 polymer ?
#
loop_
_entity_poly.entity_id
_entity_poly.type
_entity_poly.pdbx_seq_one_letter_code
_entity_poly.pdbx_strand_id
1 'polypeptide(L)'
;MKKLWIALAGVLAIGAAQASIFDAPVYSTGNQLKNRPLAFTDFKELAGAHPAENLSFEGMDGKKHAISDYKGKLLILDMWASWCDPCLRSIPLITELQKKFNPDPKSKVRFYSVSIDEPGTDVKDFLEENKFRGFETWLDPEKSIFRIIPSDVVPTAYFFDGKGNLVGFLRGYADWTGAGVENFLIRMGEKYADPSKIKPKVKPPVLPQVTR
;
A
#
# COMPACT_ATOMS: atom_id res chain seq x y z
N MET A 1 18.85 66.48 0.19
CA MET A 1 18.88 65.33 -0.71
C MET A 1 19.13 64.08 0.14
N LYS A 2 18.07 63.33 0.52
CA LYS A 2 18.17 62.12 1.35
C LYS A 2 18.12 60.91 0.42
N LYS A 3 19.22 60.16 0.36
CA LYS A 3 19.30 58.91 -0.41
C LYS A 3 18.61 57.78 0.36
N LEU A 4 17.52 57.27 -0.22
CA LEU A 4 16.78 56.11 0.30
C LEU A 4 17.48 54.82 -0.17
N TRP A 5 18.00 54.03 0.74
CA TRP A 5 18.53 52.68 0.47
C TRP A 5 17.40 51.70 0.60
N ILE A 6 16.97 51.12 -0.50
CA ILE A 6 16.04 49.98 -0.50
C ILE A 6 16.88 48.71 -0.40
N ALA A 7 16.82 48.08 0.77
CA ALA A 7 17.40 46.75 0.98
C ALA A 7 16.47 45.71 0.35
N LEU A 8 16.91 45.07 -0.73
CA LEU A 8 16.25 43.92 -1.35
C LEU A 8 16.54 42.71 -0.46
N ALA A 9 15.59 42.32 0.39
CA ALA A 9 15.65 41.05 1.10
C ALA A 9 15.28 39.90 0.11
N GLY A 10 16.31 39.24 -0.39
CA GLY A 10 16.12 38.01 -1.18
C GLY A 10 15.57 36.89 -0.30
N VAL A 11 14.32 36.54 -0.53
CA VAL A 11 13.74 35.32 0.06
C VAL A 11 14.34 34.11 -0.67
N LEU A 12 15.34 33.46 -0.07
CA LEU A 12 15.80 32.16 -0.48
C LEU A 12 14.69 31.15 -0.11
N ALA A 13 13.84 30.80 -1.09
CA ALA A 13 12.96 29.67 -0.98
C ALA A 13 13.83 28.39 -0.97
N ILE A 14 14.12 27.89 0.23
CA ILE A 14 14.69 26.56 0.41
C ILE A 14 13.55 25.59 0.06
N GLY A 15 13.54 25.11 -1.19
CA GLY A 15 12.70 24.00 -1.59
C GLY A 15 13.11 22.78 -0.78
N ALA A 16 12.33 22.44 0.25
CA ALA A 16 12.46 21.14 0.91
C ALA A 16 12.18 20.07 -0.15
N ALA A 17 13.24 19.41 -0.63
CA ALA A 17 13.09 18.22 -1.43
C ALA A 17 12.29 17.21 -0.58
N GLN A 18 11.07 16.88 -1.02
CA GLN A 18 10.28 15.85 -0.37
C GLN A 18 11.00 14.53 -0.62
N ALA A 19 11.60 13.96 0.43
CA ALA A 19 12.21 12.65 0.37
C ALA A 19 11.14 11.63 -0.03
N SER A 20 11.39 10.89 -1.11
CA SER A 20 10.53 9.78 -1.49
C SER A 20 10.61 8.70 -0.42
N ILE A 21 9.51 8.01 -0.14
CA ILE A 21 9.53 6.83 0.75
C ILE A 21 10.53 5.76 0.28
N PHE A 22 10.94 5.80 -0.99
CA PHE A 22 11.92 4.87 -1.58
C PHE A 22 13.38 5.28 -1.35
N ASP A 23 13.66 6.46 -0.80
CA ASP A 23 15.04 6.97 -0.65
C ASP A 23 15.83 6.25 0.44
N ALA A 24 15.17 5.74 1.49
CA ALA A 24 15.83 5.00 2.56
C ALA A 24 14.95 3.87 3.11
N PRO A 25 15.30 2.59 2.87
CA PRO A 25 14.60 1.48 3.47
C PRO A 25 14.84 1.41 4.98
N VAL A 26 13.80 1.11 5.75
CA VAL A 26 13.88 0.97 7.22
C VAL A 26 14.65 -0.28 7.60
N TYR A 27 14.49 -1.37 6.81
CA TYR A 27 15.21 -2.62 6.99
C TYR A 27 15.24 -3.42 5.68
N SER A 28 16.16 -4.41 5.56
CA SER A 28 16.18 -5.33 4.43
C SER A 28 15.13 -6.43 4.61
N THR A 29 14.30 -6.67 3.59
CA THR A 29 13.28 -7.72 3.61
C THR A 29 13.85 -9.15 3.54
N GLY A 30 15.16 -9.28 3.41
CA GLY A 30 15.86 -10.56 3.36
C GLY A 30 15.66 -11.30 2.02
N ASN A 31 15.61 -12.65 2.08
CA ASN A 31 15.40 -13.44 0.87
C ASN A 31 13.94 -13.32 0.41
N GLN A 32 13.77 -13.13 -0.89
CA GLN A 32 12.44 -13.19 -1.51
C GLN A 32 11.79 -14.56 -1.33
N LEU A 33 10.45 -14.59 -1.22
CA LEU A 33 9.69 -15.83 -1.15
C LEU A 33 9.78 -16.60 -2.47
N LYS A 34 10.14 -17.87 -2.36
CA LYS A 34 10.16 -18.80 -3.49
C LYS A 34 8.76 -19.35 -3.79
N ASN A 35 8.62 -20.07 -4.90
CA ASN A 35 7.38 -20.74 -5.31
C ASN A 35 6.20 -19.75 -5.37
N ARG A 36 6.42 -18.68 -6.12
CA ARG A 36 5.42 -17.67 -6.43
C ARG A 36 4.38 -18.26 -7.38
N PRO A 37 3.06 -18.09 -7.14
CA PRO A 37 2.03 -18.57 -8.05
C PRO A 37 2.07 -17.80 -9.38
N LEU A 38 1.58 -18.41 -10.46
CA LEU A 38 1.56 -17.78 -11.79
C LEU A 38 0.79 -16.44 -11.79
N ALA A 39 -0.32 -16.37 -11.05
CA ALA A 39 -1.09 -15.13 -10.91
C ALA A 39 -0.29 -13.96 -10.30
N PHE A 40 0.87 -14.23 -9.68
CA PHE A 40 1.75 -13.25 -9.05
C PHE A 40 3.09 -13.09 -9.76
N THR A 41 3.15 -13.42 -11.05
CA THR A 41 4.40 -13.29 -11.86
C THR A 41 4.95 -11.86 -11.77
N ASP A 42 4.07 -10.85 -11.83
CA ASP A 42 4.45 -9.43 -11.80
C ASP A 42 4.56 -8.83 -10.40
N PHE A 43 4.34 -9.64 -9.36
CA PHE A 43 4.54 -9.19 -7.98
C PHE A 43 6.00 -8.80 -7.74
N LYS A 44 6.22 -7.61 -7.22
CA LYS A 44 7.53 -7.09 -6.83
C LYS A 44 7.66 -7.10 -5.31
N GLU A 45 8.37 -8.08 -4.78
CA GLU A 45 8.81 -8.07 -3.39
C GLU A 45 10.03 -7.16 -3.28
N LEU A 46 9.93 -6.08 -2.50
CA LEU A 46 10.98 -5.08 -2.37
C LEU A 46 12.16 -5.64 -1.56
N ALA A 47 13.40 -5.29 -1.93
CA ALA A 47 14.61 -5.66 -1.20
C ALA A 47 14.71 -4.93 0.16
N GLY A 48 14.08 -3.78 0.29
CA GLY A 48 13.96 -2.99 1.51
C GLY A 48 12.51 -2.63 1.81
N ALA A 49 12.16 -2.55 3.09
CA ALA A 49 10.87 -2.09 3.55
C ALA A 49 10.86 -0.54 3.65
N HIS A 50 9.82 0.10 3.19
CA HIS A 50 9.68 1.56 3.13
C HIS A 50 8.52 2.05 3.99
N PRO A 51 8.70 3.09 4.83
CA PRO A 51 7.67 3.54 5.77
C PRO A 51 6.46 4.12 5.04
N ALA A 52 5.25 3.75 5.46
CA ALA A 52 3.99 4.27 4.95
C ALA A 52 2.89 4.34 6.04
N GLU A 53 3.28 4.31 7.32
CA GLU A 53 2.36 4.23 8.46
C GLU A 53 1.37 5.41 8.58
N ASN A 54 1.68 6.54 7.97
CA ASN A 54 0.83 7.73 8.01
C ASN A 54 -0.38 7.68 7.04
N LEU A 55 -0.45 6.66 6.18
CA LEU A 55 -1.59 6.48 5.27
C LEU A 55 -2.85 6.09 6.04
N SER A 56 -3.94 6.75 5.70
CA SER A 56 -5.27 6.43 6.25
C SER A 56 -6.36 6.76 5.23
N PHE A 57 -7.46 6.02 5.31
CA PHE A 57 -8.56 6.03 4.35
C PHE A 57 -9.89 6.14 5.09
N GLU A 58 -10.95 6.54 4.41
CA GLU A 58 -12.29 6.57 4.96
C GLU A 58 -13.01 5.24 4.68
N GLY A 59 -13.57 4.61 5.70
CA GLY A 59 -14.40 3.43 5.56
C GLY A 59 -15.79 3.77 5.01
N MET A 60 -16.50 2.79 4.44
CA MET A 60 -17.88 2.95 3.97
C MET A 60 -18.86 3.28 5.11
N ASP A 61 -18.44 3.13 6.35
CA ASP A 61 -19.16 3.52 7.57
C ASP A 61 -18.78 4.92 8.09
N GLY A 62 -17.98 5.66 7.33
CA GLY A 62 -17.46 6.99 7.69
C GLY A 62 -16.32 6.98 8.72
N LYS A 63 -15.86 5.79 9.14
CA LYS A 63 -14.74 5.70 10.07
C LYS A 63 -13.40 5.79 9.33
N LYS A 64 -12.39 6.34 10.03
CA LYS A 64 -11.03 6.39 9.51
C LYS A 64 -10.30 5.08 9.80
N HIS A 65 -9.66 4.51 8.78
CA HIS A 65 -8.81 3.35 8.86
C HIS A 65 -7.37 3.74 8.49
N ALA A 66 -6.46 3.58 9.43
CA ALA A 66 -5.04 3.83 9.19
C ALA A 66 -4.28 2.51 8.97
N ILE A 67 -3.21 2.53 8.19
CA ILE A 67 -2.33 1.35 8.06
C ILE A 67 -1.83 0.90 9.44
N SER A 68 -1.57 1.85 10.34
CA SER A 68 -1.12 1.60 11.71
C SER A 68 -2.10 0.81 12.59
N ASP A 69 -3.38 0.72 12.21
CA ASP A 69 -4.40 -0.04 12.96
C ASP A 69 -4.22 -1.56 12.78
N TYR A 70 -3.45 -1.96 11.78
CA TYR A 70 -3.22 -3.37 11.41
C TYR A 70 -1.86 -3.90 11.86
N LYS A 71 -1.32 -3.36 12.97
CA LYS A 71 -0.05 -3.83 13.56
C LYS A 71 -0.07 -5.32 13.82
N GLY A 72 1.04 -6.00 13.49
CA GLY A 72 1.17 -7.45 13.64
C GLY A 72 0.45 -8.27 12.57
N LYS A 73 -0.01 -7.62 11.48
CA LYS A 73 -0.60 -8.27 10.31
C LYS A 73 0.12 -7.84 9.03
N LEU A 74 0.18 -8.71 8.05
CA LEU A 74 0.40 -8.31 6.67
C LEU A 74 -0.90 -7.66 6.18
N LEU A 75 -0.87 -6.37 5.85
CA LEU A 75 -2.00 -5.66 5.27
C LEU A 75 -1.83 -5.60 3.75
N ILE A 76 -2.85 -6.00 3.00
CA ILE A 76 -2.92 -5.89 1.56
C ILE A 76 -3.99 -4.86 1.22
N LEU A 77 -3.65 -3.85 0.42
CA LEU A 77 -4.56 -2.83 -0.08
C LEU A 77 -4.57 -2.88 -1.61
N ASP A 78 -5.71 -3.28 -2.19
CA ASP A 78 -5.94 -3.28 -3.64
C ASP A 78 -6.63 -1.99 -4.06
N MET A 79 -5.95 -1.19 -4.88
CA MET A 79 -6.48 0.07 -5.40
C MET A 79 -7.35 -0.20 -6.62
N TRP A 80 -8.59 0.30 -6.59
CA TRP A 80 -9.57 0.08 -7.65
C TRP A 80 -10.42 1.34 -7.91
N ALA A 81 -11.22 1.31 -8.98
CA ALA A 81 -12.22 2.33 -9.27
C ALA A 81 -13.41 1.74 -10.02
N SER A 82 -14.57 2.39 -9.93
CA SER A 82 -15.82 1.97 -10.60
C SER A 82 -15.72 1.93 -12.14
N TRP A 83 -14.87 2.76 -12.70
CA TRP A 83 -14.60 2.85 -14.15
C TRP A 83 -13.52 1.87 -14.65
N CYS A 84 -12.92 1.07 -13.76
CA CYS A 84 -11.80 0.19 -14.07
C CYS A 84 -12.28 -1.25 -14.34
N ASP A 85 -12.56 -1.61 -15.58
CA ASP A 85 -13.03 -2.95 -15.96
C ASP A 85 -12.19 -4.12 -15.40
N PRO A 86 -10.84 -4.11 -15.46
CA PRO A 86 -10.07 -5.18 -14.84
C PRO A 86 -10.22 -5.23 -13.32
N CYS A 87 -10.45 -4.08 -12.65
CA CYS A 87 -10.72 -4.04 -11.22
C CYS A 87 -12.04 -4.74 -10.91
N LEU A 88 -13.11 -4.45 -11.68
CA LEU A 88 -14.44 -5.03 -11.45
C LEU A 88 -14.41 -6.57 -11.56
N ARG A 89 -13.59 -7.11 -12.47
CA ARG A 89 -13.40 -8.57 -12.57
C ARG A 89 -12.67 -9.16 -11.35
N SER A 90 -11.84 -8.39 -10.67
CA SER A 90 -11.13 -8.82 -9.46
C SER A 90 -12.00 -8.83 -8.21
N ILE A 91 -13.06 -7.99 -8.16
CA ILE A 91 -13.90 -7.81 -6.94
C ILE A 91 -14.42 -9.14 -6.38
N PRO A 92 -15.05 -10.05 -7.17
CA PRO A 92 -15.53 -11.33 -6.63
C PRO A 92 -14.41 -12.17 -6.04
N LEU A 93 -13.24 -12.21 -6.70
CA LEU A 93 -12.08 -13.01 -6.29
C LEU A 93 -11.46 -12.47 -4.99
N ILE A 94 -11.35 -11.13 -4.89
CA ILE A 94 -10.86 -10.45 -3.68
C ILE A 94 -11.84 -10.67 -2.52
N THR A 95 -13.15 -10.57 -2.78
CA THR A 95 -14.18 -10.78 -1.76
C THR A 95 -14.08 -12.16 -1.10
N GLU A 96 -13.73 -13.21 -1.84
CA GLU A 96 -13.49 -14.54 -1.28
C GLU A 96 -12.31 -14.53 -0.29
N LEU A 97 -11.21 -13.87 -0.62
CA LEU A 97 -10.05 -13.76 0.27
C LEU A 97 -10.34 -12.87 1.49
N GLN A 98 -11.09 -11.78 1.32
CA GLN A 98 -11.53 -10.92 2.43
C GLN A 98 -12.36 -11.72 3.44
N LYS A 99 -13.37 -12.46 2.97
CA LYS A 99 -14.20 -13.34 3.82
C LYS A 99 -13.39 -14.41 4.55
N LYS A 100 -12.28 -14.83 3.98
CA LYS A 100 -11.43 -15.85 4.58
C LYS A 100 -10.46 -15.26 5.61
N PHE A 101 -9.79 -14.17 5.28
CA PHE A 101 -8.70 -13.64 6.12
C PHE A 101 -9.16 -12.65 7.18
N ASN A 102 -10.12 -11.76 6.84
CA ASN A 102 -10.44 -10.64 7.70
C ASN A 102 -11.16 -11.03 9.00
N PRO A 103 -12.14 -11.97 9.00
CA PRO A 103 -12.83 -12.35 10.23
C PRO A 103 -12.01 -13.29 11.13
N ASP A 104 -10.97 -13.96 10.61
CA ASP A 104 -10.17 -14.87 11.41
C ASP A 104 -9.13 -14.11 12.26
N PRO A 105 -9.26 -14.07 13.61
CA PRO A 105 -8.33 -13.38 14.48
C PRO A 105 -6.91 -13.99 14.43
N LYS A 106 -6.80 -15.28 14.10
CA LYS A 106 -5.52 -15.99 13.97
C LYS A 106 -4.82 -15.71 12.64
N SER A 107 -5.55 -15.28 11.61
CA SER A 107 -4.95 -14.92 10.34
C SER A 107 -3.94 -13.80 10.51
N LYS A 108 -2.77 -13.98 9.92
CA LYS A 108 -1.72 -12.95 9.84
C LYS A 108 -1.90 -12.01 8.66
N VAL A 109 -2.92 -12.20 7.86
CA VAL A 109 -3.25 -11.42 6.66
C VAL A 109 -4.52 -10.62 6.92
N ARG A 110 -4.53 -9.38 6.42
CA ARG A 110 -5.73 -8.55 6.26
C ARG A 110 -5.75 -8.05 4.83
N PHE A 111 -6.90 -8.14 4.19
CA PHE A 111 -7.06 -7.75 2.80
C PHE A 111 -8.23 -6.79 2.67
N TYR A 112 -7.96 -5.55 2.29
CA TYR A 112 -8.97 -4.55 1.97
C TYR A 112 -8.71 -3.97 0.59
N SER A 113 -9.73 -3.36 0.02
CA SER A 113 -9.59 -2.59 -1.21
C SER A 113 -9.76 -1.10 -0.90
N VAL A 114 -9.29 -0.25 -1.79
CA VAL A 114 -9.41 1.21 -1.64
C VAL A 114 -9.88 1.78 -2.97
N SER A 115 -11.08 2.37 -2.99
CA SER A 115 -11.57 3.11 -4.15
C SER A 115 -10.82 4.43 -4.29
N ILE A 116 -10.39 4.70 -5.51
CA ILE A 116 -9.80 5.98 -5.92
C ILE A 116 -10.76 6.79 -6.83
N ASP A 117 -12.04 6.48 -6.76
CA ASP A 117 -13.05 7.25 -7.48
C ASP A 117 -13.03 8.73 -7.06
N GLU A 118 -13.46 9.60 -7.97
CA GLU A 118 -13.48 11.04 -7.72
C GLU A 118 -14.47 11.41 -6.59
N PRO A 119 -14.23 12.53 -5.89
CA PRO A 119 -15.15 13.03 -4.89
C PRO A 119 -16.57 13.15 -5.44
N GLY A 120 -17.56 12.67 -4.70
CA GLY A 120 -18.98 12.69 -5.10
C GLY A 120 -19.43 11.43 -5.85
N THR A 121 -18.55 10.48 -6.16
CA THR A 121 -18.95 9.16 -6.63
C THR A 121 -19.59 8.37 -5.48
N ASP A 122 -20.82 7.90 -5.65
CA ASP A 122 -21.45 7.00 -4.68
C ASP A 122 -20.99 5.57 -4.91
N VAL A 123 -19.85 5.24 -4.28
CA VAL A 123 -19.24 3.90 -4.37
C VAL A 123 -20.16 2.85 -3.76
N LYS A 124 -20.95 3.20 -2.73
CA LYS A 124 -21.86 2.25 -2.08
C LYS A 124 -22.99 1.86 -3.02
N ASP A 125 -23.66 2.83 -3.61
CA ASP A 125 -24.73 2.58 -4.58
C ASP A 125 -24.18 1.80 -5.77
N PHE A 126 -23.01 2.15 -6.30
CA PHE A 126 -22.35 1.40 -7.37
C PHE A 126 -22.16 -0.09 -7.02
N LEU A 127 -21.68 -0.40 -5.81
CA LEU A 127 -21.46 -1.78 -5.37
C LEU A 127 -22.79 -2.56 -5.22
N GLU A 128 -23.85 -1.89 -4.73
CA GLU A 128 -25.19 -2.48 -4.58
C GLU A 128 -25.81 -2.79 -5.94
N GLU A 129 -25.80 -1.84 -6.89
CA GLU A 129 -26.33 -1.99 -8.25
C GLU A 129 -25.63 -3.12 -9.02
N ASN A 130 -24.31 -3.23 -8.86
CA ASN A 130 -23.50 -4.28 -9.50
C ASN A 130 -23.46 -5.59 -8.70
N LYS A 131 -24.20 -5.67 -7.58
CA LYS A 131 -24.31 -6.89 -6.75
C LYS A 131 -22.98 -7.38 -6.17
N PHE A 132 -22.04 -6.51 -5.92
CA PHE A 132 -20.74 -6.81 -5.28
C PHE A 132 -20.87 -6.91 -3.74
N ARG A 133 -21.69 -7.86 -3.28
CA ARG A 133 -22.03 -8.01 -1.87
C ARG A 133 -20.86 -8.55 -1.05
N GLY A 134 -20.61 -7.90 0.08
CA GLY A 134 -19.59 -8.33 1.04
C GLY A 134 -18.16 -7.97 0.62
N PHE A 135 -17.99 -7.14 -0.40
CA PHE A 135 -16.72 -6.56 -0.77
C PHE A 135 -16.35 -5.47 0.25
N GLU A 136 -15.20 -5.63 0.91
CA GLU A 136 -14.73 -4.67 1.90
C GLU A 136 -13.79 -3.66 1.23
N THR A 137 -14.23 -2.41 1.16
CA THR A 137 -13.46 -1.33 0.56
C THR A 137 -13.50 -0.05 1.41
N TRP A 138 -12.45 0.73 1.31
CA TRP A 138 -12.32 2.08 1.84
C TRP A 138 -12.29 3.07 0.68
N LEU A 139 -12.27 4.35 0.99
CA LEU A 139 -12.32 5.46 0.04
C LEU A 139 -11.07 6.31 0.16
N ASP A 140 -10.47 6.67 -0.98
CA ASP A 140 -9.36 7.63 -1.10
C ASP A 140 -9.63 8.59 -2.27
N PRO A 141 -10.68 9.42 -2.19
CA PRO A 141 -11.08 10.31 -3.28
C PRO A 141 -10.01 11.35 -3.63
N GLU A 142 -9.11 11.64 -2.70
CA GLU A 142 -7.97 12.54 -2.93
C GLU A 142 -6.74 11.82 -3.50
N LYS A 143 -6.82 10.50 -3.68
CA LYS A 143 -5.73 9.65 -4.19
C LYS A 143 -4.44 9.82 -3.38
N SER A 144 -4.60 9.93 -2.05
CA SER A 144 -3.52 10.21 -1.10
C SER A 144 -2.40 9.18 -1.15
N ILE A 145 -2.75 7.92 -1.42
CA ILE A 145 -1.79 6.83 -1.57
C ILE A 145 -0.79 7.09 -2.70
N PHE A 146 -1.21 7.69 -3.82
CA PHE A 146 -0.32 7.92 -4.96
C PHE A 146 0.67 9.07 -4.75
N ARG A 147 0.43 9.93 -3.75
CA ARG A 147 1.42 10.94 -3.32
C ARG A 147 2.60 10.31 -2.59
N ILE A 148 2.35 9.19 -1.91
CA ILE A 148 3.35 8.47 -1.11
C ILE A 148 3.95 7.32 -1.91
N ILE A 149 3.11 6.54 -2.59
CA ILE A 149 3.49 5.39 -3.40
C ILE A 149 2.99 5.62 -4.83
N PRO A 150 3.77 6.31 -5.68
CA PRO A 150 3.32 6.63 -7.03
C PRO A 150 2.96 5.39 -7.83
N SER A 151 1.77 5.39 -8.43
CA SER A 151 1.31 4.41 -9.41
C SER A 151 0.56 5.12 -10.53
N ASP A 152 0.73 4.64 -11.73
CA ASP A 152 0.05 5.10 -12.94
C ASP A 152 -1.00 4.10 -13.42
N VAL A 153 -1.21 3.02 -12.66
CA VAL A 153 -2.06 1.89 -13.05
C VAL A 153 -2.95 1.44 -11.90
N VAL A 154 -4.22 1.18 -12.21
CA VAL A 154 -5.15 0.39 -11.39
C VAL A 154 -5.64 -0.82 -12.22
N PRO A 155 -5.86 -1.99 -11.59
CA PRO A 155 -5.64 -2.27 -10.18
C PRO A 155 -4.14 -2.31 -9.82
N THR A 156 -3.81 -1.92 -8.60
CA THR A 156 -2.48 -2.12 -8.00
C THR A 156 -2.66 -2.49 -6.55
N ALA A 157 -2.13 -3.63 -6.14
CA ALA A 157 -2.17 -4.07 -4.75
C ALA A 157 -0.85 -3.78 -4.06
N TYR A 158 -0.90 -3.13 -2.90
CA TYR A 158 0.23 -2.82 -2.03
C TYR A 158 0.25 -3.73 -0.82
N PHE A 159 1.44 -4.14 -0.40
CA PHE A 159 1.64 -5.07 0.71
C PHE A 159 2.44 -4.37 1.80
N PHE A 160 1.83 -4.25 2.99
CA PHE A 160 2.43 -3.60 4.15
C PHE A 160 2.70 -4.60 5.25
N ASP A 161 3.86 -4.50 5.87
CA ASP A 161 4.24 -5.35 7.00
C ASP A 161 3.48 -4.99 8.29
N GLY A 162 3.68 -5.77 9.35
CA GLY A 162 3.04 -5.55 10.65
C GLY A 162 3.51 -4.30 11.40
N LYS A 163 4.35 -3.46 10.80
CA LYS A 163 4.74 -2.13 11.28
C LYS A 163 4.26 -1.00 10.36
N GLY A 164 3.54 -1.33 9.27
CA GLY A 164 3.04 -0.36 8.30
C GLY A 164 4.03 0.01 7.20
N ASN A 165 5.13 -0.73 7.03
CA ASN A 165 6.08 -0.45 5.96
C ASN A 165 5.68 -1.19 4.68
N LEU A 166 5.82 -0.54 3.53
CA LEU A 166 5.64 -1.15 2.21
C LEU A 166 6.74 -2.19 1.97
N VAL A 167 6.35 -3.43 1.66
CA VAL A 167 7.27 -4.55 1.40
C VAL A 167 7.11 -5.16 0.01
N GLY A 168 6.09 -4.77 -0.72
CA GLY A 168 5.88 -5.23 -2.08
C GLY A 168 4.64 -4.63 -2.72
N PHE A 169 4.50 -4.86 -4.02
CA PHE A 169 3.31 -4.47 -4.77
C PHE A 169 3.09 -5.39 -5.99
N LEU A 170 1.85 -5.45 -6.43
CA LEU A 170 1.41 -6.16 -7.63
C LEU A 170 0.62 -5.20 -8.51
N ARG A 171 1.10 -4.96 -9.74
CA ARG A 171 0.45 -4.05 -10.70
C ARG A 171 -0.36 -4.83 -11.72
N GLY A 172 -1.52 -4.30 -12.03
CA GLY A 172 -2.44 -4.91 -12.98
C GLY A 172 -3.31 -6.01 -12.38
N TYR A 173 -4.14 -6.58 -13.24
CA TYR A 173 -5.07 -7.66 -12.89
C TYR A 173 -4.32 -8.91 -12.40
N ALA A 174 -4.85 -9.54 -11.35
CA ALA A 174 -4.42 -10.86 -10.91
C ALA A 174 -5.62 -11.78 -10.65
N ASP A 175 -5.46 -13.08 -10.94
CA ASP A 175 -6.39 -14.10 -10.50
C ASP A 175 -6.13 -14.41 -9.02
N TRP A 176 -6.82 -13.69 -8.14
CA TRP A 176 -6.65 -13.79 -6.69
C TRP A 176 -7.05 -15.15 -6.11
N THR A 177 -7.84 -15.95 -6.84
CA THR A 177 -8.22 -17.32 -6.47
C THR A 177 -7.41 -18.39 -7.20
N GLY A 178 -6.45 -17.96 -8.02
CA GLY A 178 -5.57 -18.85 -8.77
C GLY A 178 -4.79 -19.81 -7.90
N ALA A 179 -4.39 -20.94 -8.48
CA ALA A 179 -3.70 -22.01 -7.77
C ALA A 179 -2.47 -21.49 -7.01
N GLY A 180 -2.43 -21.76 -5.69
CA GLY A 180 -1.31 -21.40 -4.81
C GLY A 180 -1.30 -19.96 -4.30
N VAL A 181 -2.22 -19.07 -4.75
CA VAL A 181 -2.29 -17.66 -4.29
C VAL A 181 -2.53 -17.59 -2.79
N GLU A 182 -3.54 -18.26 -2.30
CA GLU A 182 -3.86 -18.27 -0.87
C GLU A 182 -2.65 -18.70 -0.01
N ASN A 183 -2.04 -19.82 -0.36
CA ASN A 183 -0.86 -20.33 0.36
C ASN A 183 0.33 -19.35 0.27
N PHE A 184 0.47 -18.63 -0.84
CA PHE A 184 1.48 -17.60 -0.99
C PHE A 184 1.22 -16.41 -0.05
N LEU A 185 -0.04 -15.93 0.03
CA LEU A 185 -0.43 -14.86 0.93
C LEU A 185 -0.25 -15.27 2.41
N ILE A 186 -0.56 -16.50 2.78
CA ILE A 186 -0.29 -17.03 4.13
C ILE A 186 1.21 -16.96 4.44
N ARG A 187 2.08 -17.42 3.53
CA ARG A 187 3.54 -17.33 3.72
C ARG A 187 4.05 -15.89 3.77
N MET A 188 3.44 -14.98 3.00
CA MET A 188 3.70 -13.55 3.11
C MET A 188 3.34 -13.04 4.52
N GLY A 189 2.18 -13.43 5.04
CA GLY A 189 1.75 -13.14 6.41
C GLY A 189 2.73 -13.68 7.45
N GLU A 190 3.20 -14.93 7.29
CA GLU A 190 4.21 -15.54 8.17
C GLU A 190 5.51 -14.71 8.20
N LYS A 191 5.94 -14.24 7.05
CA LYS A 191 7.17 -13.46 6.91
C LYS A 191 7.04 -12.04 7.44
N TYR A 192 5.94 -11.34 7.12
CA TYR A 192 5.85 -9.89 7.25
C TYR A 192 4.97 -9.38 8.39
N ALA A 193 4.12 -10.21 9.00
CA ALA A 193 3.31 -9.78 10.15
C ALA A 193 4.20 -9.37 11.35
N ASP A 194 5.36 -10.01 11.50
CA ASP A 194 6.34 -9.65 12.53
C ASP A 194 7.74 -9.47 11.90
N PRO A 195 8.04 -8.27 11.37
CA PRO A 195 9.30 -8.02 10.70
C PRO A 195 10.53 -8.10 11.61
N SER A 196 10.38 -8.15 12.93
CA SER A 196 11.50 -8.37 13.86
C SER A 196 12.17 -9.74 13.68
N LYS A 197 11.44 -10.71 13.09
CA LYS A 197 11.93 -12.05 12.78
C LYS A 197 12.69 -12.15 11.46
N ILE A 198 12.66 -11.10 10.64
CA ILE A 198 13.39 -11.06 9.38
C ILE A 198 14.88 -10.82 9.70
N LYS A 199 15.71 -11.83 9.45
CA LYS A 199 17.16 -11.69 9.62
C LYS A 199 17.73 -10.92 8.42
N PRO A 200 18.28 -9.72 8.59
CA PRO A 200 18.87 -8.97 7.49
C PRO A 200 20.11 -9.72 6.99
N LYS A 201 20.19 -9.99 5.69
CA LYS A 201 21.41 -10.58 5.07
C LYS A 201 22.50 -9.55 4.78
N VAL A 202 22.18 -8.26 4.83
CA VAL A 202 23.12 -7.19 4.51
C VAL A 202 22.94 -6.05 5.51
N LYS A 203 24.05 -5.60 6.09
CA LYS A 203 24.10 -4.33 6.80
C LYS A 203 23.66 -3.23 5.83
N PRO A 204 22.73 -2.33 6.19
CA PRO A 204 22.38 -1.22 5.32
C PRO A 204 23.65 -0.48 4.90
N PRO A 205 23.75 0.00 3.65
CA PRO A 205 24.92 0.77 3.23
C PRO A 205 25.07 1.97 4.18
N VAL A 206 26.23 2.09 4.79
CA VAL A 206 26.58 3.27 5.57
C VAL A 206 26.68 4.41 4.57
N LEU A 207 25.70 5.30 4.58
CA LEU A 207 25.78 6.52 3.79
C LEU A 207 27.02 7.30 4.22
N PRO A 208 27.88 7.75 3.28
CA PRO A 208 29.03 8.58 3.62
C PRO A 208 28.53 9.81 4.37
N GLN A 209 29.08 10.02 5.57
CA GLN A 209 28.85 11.23 6.35
C GLN A 209 29.34 12.40 5.50
N VAL A 210 28.42 13.24 5.06
CA VAL A 210 28.78 14.53 4.44
C VAL A 210 29.40 15.38 5.54
N THR A 211 30.71 15.37 5.65
CA THR A 211 31.44 16.34 6.46
C THR A 211 31.23 17.72 5.84
N ARG A 212 30.64 18.63 6.62
CA ARG A 212 30.50 20.05 6.31
C ARG A 212 31.87 20.74 6.41
#